data_eca92c62fe9fa78d9372eef82c685375
#
_entry.id   eca92c62fe9fa78d9372eef82c685375
#
_cell.length_a   1.000
_cell.length_b   1.000
_cell.length_c   1.000
_cell.angle_alpha   90.00
_cell.angle_beta   90.00
_cell.angle_gamma   90.00
#
_symmetry.space_group_name_H-M   'P 1'
#
loop_
_entity.id
_entity.type
_entity.pdbx_description
1 polymer ?
#
loop_
_entity_poly.entity_id
_entity_poly.type
_entity_poly.pdbx_seq_one_letter_code
_entity_poly.pdbx_strand_id
1 'polypeptide(L)' 'MTTSKFGGMAPANVSIVLNGESRRVAAGLSVDGFLRSLKLEPGMVVVERNREILARDAIGATAVEDGDRIELVHFVGGG' A
#
# COMPACT_ATOMS: atom_id res chain seq x y z
N MET A 1 10.82 11.15 -21.68
CA MET A 1 10.54 11.37 -21.02
C MET A 1 10.33 11.46 -20.50
N THR A 2 10.71 11.46 -20.66
CA THR A 2 10.38 11.65 -19.97
C THR A 2 10.62 12.01 -19.55
N THR A 3 11.01 12.18 -19.54
CA THR A 3 11.13 12.66 -19.04
C THR A 3 11.32 13.38 -18.89
N SER A 4 11.55 13.68 -18.89
CA SER A 4 11.65 14.44 -18.56
C SER A 4 12.29 15.22 -18.86
N LYS A 5 12.50 15.78 -19.37
CA LYS A 5 12.95 16.53 -19.17
C LYS A 5 12.91 17.02 -18.64
N PHE A 6 12.88 17.05 -18.39
CA PHE A 6 12.67 17.26 -17.44
C PHE A 6 12.03 16.78 -16.91
N GLY A 7 11.80 16.69 -17.33
CA GLY A 7 10.85 15.95 -16.91
C GLY A 7 10.93 15.23 -15.74
N GLY A 8 10.33 15.15 -15.24
CA GLY A 8 10.24 14.75 -13.98
C GLY A 8 10.55 13.34 -13.71
N MET A 9 11.33 13.13 -12.72
CA MET A 9 11.51 11.81 -12.18
C MET A 9 10.33 11.49 -11.28
N ALA A 10 9.89 10.24 -11.31
CA ALA A 10 8.86 9.80 -10.38
C ALA A 10 9.41 9.91 -8.96
N PRO A 11 8.58 10.21 -7.98
CA PRO A 11 9.04 10.27 -6.61
C PRO A 11 9.53 8.90 -6.14
N ALA A 12 10.55 8.90 -5.28
CA ALA A 12 11.06 7.67 -4.71
C ALA A 12 10.11 7.11 -3.65
N ASN A 13 9.35 7.97 -3.03
CA ASN A 13 8.43 7.58 -1.95
C ASN A 13 7.09 8.27 -2.12
N VAL A 14 6.09 7.67 -1.53
CA VAL A 14 4.76 8.29 -1.42
C VAL A 14 4.39 8.36 0.05
N SER A 15 3.49 9.28 0.37
CA SER A 15 3.01 9.46 1.74
C SER A 15 1.63 8.85 1.86
N ILE A 16 1.44 8.03 2.88
CA ILE A 16 0.16 7.42 3.14
C ILE A 16 -0.19 7.59 4.60
N VAL A 17 -1.42 7.28 4.95
CA VAL A 17 -1.85 7.17 6.34
C VAL A 17 -2.12 5.69 6.60
N LEU A 18 -1.36 5.09 7.50
CA LEU A 18 -1.49 3.68 7.83
C LEU A 18 -2.02 3.56 9.24
N ASN A 19 -3.21 3.01 9.39
CA ASN A 19 -3.86 2.87 10.69
C ASN A 19 -3.81 4.19 11.48
N GLY A 20 -4.08 5.28 10.80
CA GLY A 20 -4.15 6.59 11.43
C GLY A 20 -2.84 7.33 11.55
N GLU A 21 -1.73 6.74 11.12
CA GLU A 21 -0.41 7.38 11.25
C GLU A 21 0.19 7.66 9.88
N SER A 22 0.74 8.85 9.73
CA SER A 22 1.44 9.20 8.51
C SER A 22 2.68 8.35 8.34
N ARG A 23 2.93 7.93 7.10
CA ARG A 23 4.06 7.05 6.82
C ARG A 23 4.51 7.26 5.39
N ARG A 24 5.81 7.23 5.17
CA ARG A 24 6.35 7.25 3.82
C ARG A 24 6.73 5.84 3.43
N VAL A 25 6.36 5.46 2.22
CA VAL A 25 6.66 4.12 1.71
C VAL A 25 7.21 4.25 0.31
N ALA A 26 7.91 3.23 -0.15
CA ALA A 26 8.50 3.24 -1.48
C ALA A 26 7.40 3.37 -2.53
N ALA A 27 7.65 4.21 -3.52
CA ALA A 27 6.73 4.33 -4.65
C ALA A 27 6.80 3.06 -5.49
N GLY A 28 5.70 2.76 -6.16
CA GLY A 28 5.69 1.64 -7.10
C GLY A 28 5.29 0.31 -6.50
N LEU A 29 4.99 0.27 -5.23
CA LEU A 29 4.55 -0.98 -4.62
C LEU A 29 3.08 -1.24 -4.89
N SER A 30 2.73 -2.51 -5.10
CA SER A 30 1.35 -2.93 -4.96
C SER A 30 1.01 -3.03 -3.49
N VAL A 31 -0.27 -3.14 -3.19
CA VAL A 31 -0.68 -3.36 -1.80
C VAL A 31 -0.05 -4.65 -1.28
N ASP A 32 0.00 -5.69 -2.12
CA ASP A 32 0.65 -6.94 -1.73
C ASP A 32 2.12 -6.70 -1.37
N GLY A 33 2.84 -5.99 -2.22
CA GLY A 33 4.24 -5.69 -1.94
C GLY A 33 4.41 -4.86 -0.68
N PHE A 34 3.50 -3.92 -0.47
CA PHE A 34 3.52 -3.11 0.74
C PHE A 34 3.36 -3.98 1.99
N LEU A 35 2.36 -4.89 1.97
CA LEU A 35 2.15 -5.78 3.11
C LEU A 35 3.37 -6.64 3.40
N ARG A 36 3.98 -7.16 2.35
CA ARG A 36 5.17 -7.99 2.53
C ARG A 36 6.34 -7.18 3.08
N SER A 37 6.42 -5.89 2.70
CA SER A 37 7.47 -5.04 3.25
C SER A 37 7.30 -4.82 4.74
N LEU A 38 6.08 -4.98 5.26
CA LEU A 38 5.80 -4.90 6.68
C LEU A 38 5.91 -6.27 7.36
N LYS A 39 6.35 -7.28 6.61
CA LYS A 39 6.46 -8.66 7.11
C LYS A 39 5.09 -9.25 7.44
N LEU A 40 4.07 -8.85 6.69
CA LEU A 40 2.73 -9.37 6.87
C LEU A 40 2.39 -10.28 5.70
N GLU A 41 1.68 -11.36 6.02
CA GLU A 41 1.15 -12.25 5.00
C GLU A 41 -0.17 -11.67 4.51
N PRO A 42 -0.31 -11.41 3.21
CA PRO A 42 -1.55 -10.81 2.72
C PRO A 42 -2.80 -11.61 3.05
N GLY A 43 -2.68 -12.92 3.17
CA GLY A 43 -3.84 -13.74 3.53
C GLY A 43 -4.25 -13.63 4.98
N MET A 44 -3.47 -12.95 5.79
CA MET A 44 -3.71 -12.85 7.22
C MET A 44 -4.19 -11.48 7.65
N VAL A 45 -4.49 -10.62 6.70
CA VAL A 45 -4.97 -9.27 7.02
C VAL A 45 -6.18 -8.94 6.18
N VAL A 46 -7.03 -8.12 6.75
CA VAL A 46 -8.07 -7.42 5.98
C VAL A 46 -7.52 -6.04 5.68
N VAL A 47 -7.59 -5.64 4.42
CA VAL A 47 -7.06 -4.36 3.96
C VAL A 47 -8.23 -3.47 3.58
N GLU A 48 -8.28 -2.30 4.19
CA GLU A 48 -9.21 -1.27 3.80
C GLU A 48 -8.39 -0.14 3.19
N ARG A 49 -8.72 0.25 1.97
CA ARG A 49 -8.02 1.32 1.28
C ARG A 49 -9.03 2.38 0.89
N ASN A 50 -8.83 3.57 1.42
CA ASN A 50 -9.72 4.70 1.14
C ASN A 50 -11.18 4.33 1.41
N ARG A 51 -11.38 3.65 2.54
CA ARG A 51 -12.69 3.25 3.07
C ARG A 51 -13.36 2.13 2.29
N GLU A 52 -12.59 1.41 1.49
CA GLU A 52 -13.12 0.24 0.77
C GLU A 52 -12.26 -0.96 1.09
N ILE A 53 -12.92 -2.04 1.43
CA ILE A 53 -12.22 -3.29 1.69
C ILE A 53 -11.79 -3.87 0.35
N LEU A 54 -10.50 -4.19 0.24
CA LEU A 54 -9.96 -4.79 -0.97
C LEU A 54 -10.22 -6.29 -0.94
N ALA A 55 -10.79 -6.79 -2.03
CA ALA A 55 -10.93 -8.21 -2.20
C ALA A 55 -9.54 -8.85 -2.30
N ARG A 56 -9.46 -10.11 -1.91
CA ARG A 56 -8.18 -10.80 -1.88
C ARG A 56 -7.47 -10.74 -3.23
N ASP A 57 -8.20 -10.91 -4.31
CA ASP A 57 -7.59 -10.90 -5.64
C ASP A 57 -7.25 -9.50 -6.12
N ALA A 58 -7.72 -8.47 -5.46
CA ALA A 58 -7.36 -7.10 -5.82
C ALA A 58 -6.08 -6.62 -5.13
N ILE A 59 -5.64 -7.31 -4.09
CA ILE A 59 -4.50 -6.85 -3.29
C ILE A 59 -3.23 -6.80 -4.13
N GLY A 60 -3.01 -7.78 -4.98
CA GLY A 60 -1.84 -7.79 -5.84
C GLY A 60 -1.94 -6.87 -7.04
N ALA A 61 -3.16 -6.47 -7.40
CA ALA A 61 -3.39 -5.67 -8.59
C ALA A 61 -3.57 -4.18 -8.30
N THR A 62 -3.59 -3.80 -7.05
CA THR A 62 -3.83 -2.42 -6.65
C THR A 62 -2.52 -1.77 -6.21
N ALA A 63 -2.19 -0.63 -6.81
CA ALA A 63 -0.99 0.10 -6.44
C ALA A 63 -1.26 0.96 -5.21
N VAL A 64 -0.24 1.11 -4.38
CA VAL A 64 -0.28 2.08 -3.28
C VAL A 64 0.07 3.44 -3.86
N GLU A 65 -0.79 4.43 -3.63
CA GLU A 65 -0.63 5.74 -4.22
C GLU A 65 -0.51 6.81 -3.15
N ASP A 66 0.13 7.91 -3.53
CA ASP A 66 0.29 9.03 -2.63
C ASP A 66 -1.06 9.51 -2.12
N GLY A 67 -1.15 9.71 -0.83
CA GLY A 67 -2.40 10.16 -0.22
C GLY A 67 -3.33 9.04 0.20
N ASP A 68 -2.98 7.80 -0.08
CA ASP A 68 -3.84 6.69 0.30
C ASP A 68 -3.98 6.61 1.82
N ARG A 69 -5.19 6.25 2.25
CA ARG A 69 -5.46 5.89 3.62
C ARG A 69 -5.67 4.38 3.67
N ILE A 70 -4.81 3.69 4.39
CA ILE A 70 -4.82 2.24 4.45
C ILE A 70 -5.00 1.82 5.89
N GLU A 71 -5.95 0.92 6.13
CA GLU A 71 -6.15 0.34 7.43
C GLU A 71 -6.04 -1.16 7.33
N LEU A 72 -5.31 -1.73 8.24
CA LEU A 72 -5.05 -3.16 8.27
C LEU A 72 -5.57 -3.74 9.57
N VAL A 73 -6.30 -4.85 9.44
CA VAL A 73 -6.69 -5.63 10.59
C VAL A 73 -6.03 -6.99 10.44
N HIS A 74 -5.15 -7.31 11.34
CA HIS A 74 -4.38 -8.54 11.28
C HIS A 74 -5.09 -9.62 12.08
N PHE A 75 -5.28 -10.77 11.47
CA PHE A 75 -5.88 -11.89 12.17
C PHE A 75 -4.86 -12.46 13.14
N VAL A 76 -5.29 -12.63 14.36
CA VAL A 76 -4.45 -13.31 15.33
C VAL A 76 -4.71 -14.78 15.15
N GLY A 77 -3.68 -15.45 14.94
CA GLY A 77 -3.69 -16.80 14.59
C GLY A 77 -4.79 -17.63 15.04
N GLY A 78 -4.95 -18.41 14.40
CA GLY A 78 -5.56 -19.45 14.39
C GLY A 78 -6.59 -19.92 15.19
N GLY A 79 -6.85 -19.36 15.45
CA GLY A 79 -7.75 -19.91 16.11
C GLY A 79 -8.67 -20.60 15.73
#